data_148c4dadcf6812a3eb01bf57c38d71cb
#
_entry.id   148c4dadcf6812a3eb01bf57c38d71cb
#
_cell.length_a   1.000
_cell.length_b   1.000
_cell.length_c   1.000
_cell.angle_alpha   90.00
_cell.angle_beta   90.00
_cell.angle_gamma   90.00
#
_symmetry.space_group_name_H-M   'P 1'
#
loop_
_entity.id
_entity.type
_entity.pdbx_description
1 polymer ?
#
loop_
_entity_poly.entity_id
_entity_poly.type
_entity_poly.pdbx_seq_one_letter_code
_entity_poly.pdbx_strand_id
1 'polypeptide(L)'
;MVPTRRAFLMACLAPFPIAAATGARGSDPNRERAEIVEHQVLLLTNQMRLDRRLGVLEPSEALAAIARRHSQDMLDRGYFDHCTPEGLHSADRIALGGLDFGATGENIYMVRDAARSPASLAAAMVKGWMNSRDHRANILTPDYRLVGVGVIVAPRFVFATQLFGG
;
A
#
# COMPACT_ATOMS: atom_id res chain seq x y z
N MET A 1 70.64 -9.79 40.86
CA MET A 1 69.39 -10.32 40.28
C MET A 1 68.54 -9.13 39.94
N VAL A 2 68.45 -8.78 38.64
CA VAL A 2 67.76 -7.58 38.15
C VAL A 2 66.59 -8.07 37.33
N PRO A 3 65.35 -7.66 37.59
CA PRO A 3 64.22 -8.07 36.76
C PRO A 3 64.06 -7.13 35.51
N THR A 4 64.02 -7.76 34.39
CA THR A 4 63.81 -7.20 33.05
C THR A 4 62.42 -6.57 32.90
N ARG A 5 62.38 -5.29 32.50
CA ARG A 5 61.12 -4.56 32.08
C ARG A 5 60.73 -5.07 30.73
N ARG A 6 59.48 -5.62 30.63
CA ARG A 6 58.82 -5.86 29.38
C ARG A 6 58.11 -4.55 28.89
N ALA A 7 58.55 -4.09 27.75
CA ALA A 7 57.88 -2.98 27.04
C ALA A 7 56.56 -3.47 26.42
N PHE A 8 55.45 -2.83 26.81
CA PHE A 8 54.15 -2.99 26.13
C PHE A 8 54.12 -2.10 24.89
N LEU A 9 54.08 -2.71 23.72
CA LEU A 9 53.78 -2.00 22.48
C LEU A 9 52.27 -1.72 22.43
N MET A 10 51.90 -0.45 22.57
CA MET A 10 50.55 0.02 22.28
C MET A 10 50.42 0.15 20.77
N ALA A 11 49.63 -0.72 20.13
CA ALA A 11 49.23 -0.58 18.74
C ALA A 11 48.13 0.45 18.65
N CYS A 12 48.42 1.60 18.03
CA CYS A 12 47.44 2.60 17.66
C CYS A 12 46.54 2.03 16.54
N LEU A 13 45.30 1.69 16.85
CA LEU A 13 44.25 1.41 15.89
C LEU A 13 43.77 2.76 15.31
N ALA A 14 44.10 3.02 14.05
CA ALA A 14 43.57 4.14 13.32
C ALA A 14 42.05 3.93 13.07
N PRO A 15 41.21 4.95 13.24
CA PRO A 15 39.80 4.81 12.93
C PRO A 15 39.59 4.69 11.42
N PHE A 16 38.92 3.60 10.97
CA PHE A 16 38.46 3.47 9.63
C PHE A 16 37.35 4.53 9.38
N PRO A 17 37.41 5.30 8.30
CA PRO A 17 36.31 6.19 7.95
C PRO A 17 35.12 5.33 7.51
N ILE A 18 34.03 5.36 8.27
CA ILE A 18 32.73 4.88 7.83
C ILE A 18 32.25 5.86 6.77
N ALA A 19 32.48 5.52 5.51
CA ALA A 19 31.84 6.22 4.40
C ALA A 19 30.34 5.94 4.49
N ALA A 20 29.58 6.91 5.00
CA ALA A 20 28.14 6.93 4.89
C ALA A 20 27.79 7.07 3.39
N ALA A 21 27.52 5.94 2.75
CA ALA A 21 26.95 5.93 1.42
C ALA A 21 25.49 6.42 1.53
N THR A 22 25.31 7.74 1.55
CA THR A 22 24.02 8.39 1.25
C THR A 22 23.77 8.27 -0.25
N GLY A 23 23.50 7.04 -0.72
CA GLY A 23 22.92 6.81 -2.02
C GLY A 23 21.50 7.36 -1.97
N ALA A 24 21.25 8.50 -2.61
CA ALA A 24 19.90 8.90 -2.99
C ALA A 24 19.36 7.76 -3.85
N ARG A 25 18.47 6.91 -3.26
CA ARG A 25 17.67 5.95 -4.02
C ARG A 25 16.79 6.80 -4.91
N GLY A 26 17.11 6.88 -6.20
CA GLY A 26 16.20 7.43 -7.19
C GLY A 26 14.83 6.79 -6.94
N SER A 27 13.79 7.60 -6.71
CA SER A 27 12.43 7.10 -6.54
C SER A 27 12.06 6.29 -7.78
N ASP A 28 11.54 5.09 -7.59
CA ASP A 28 10.99 4.30 -8.69
C ASP A 28 9.79 5.08 -9.26
N PRO A 29 9.82 5.51 -10.54
CA PRO A 29 8.76 6.32 -11.13
C PRO A 29 7.38 5.64 -11.09
N ASN A 30 7.34 4.30 -11.11
CA ASN A 30 6.09 3.55 -11.02
C ASN A 30 5.54 3.60 -9.59
N ARG A 31 6.42 3.56 -8.60
CA ARG A 31 6.03 3.70 -7.18
C ARG A 31 5.50 5.10 -6.89
N GLU A 32 6.21 6.13 -7.30
CA GLU A 32 5.74 7.53 -7.14
C GLU A 32 4.38 7.74 -7.80
N ARG A 33 4.22 7.20 -9.00
CA ARG A 33 2.94 7.24 -9.72
C ARG A 33 1.83 6.50 -9.00
N ALA A 34 2.11 5.33 -8.43
CA ALA A 34 1.15 4.56 -7.63
C ALA A 34 0.70 5.34 -6.41
N GLU A 35 1.61 5.97 -5.68
CA GLU A 35 1.32 6.79 -4.51
C GLU A 35 0.40 7.99 -4.85
N ILE A 36 0.61 8.63 -6.01
CA ILE A 36 -0.28 9.68 -6.50
C ILE A 36 -1.69 9.12 -6.78
N VAL A 37 -1.80 7.95 -7.40
CA VAL A 37 -3.11 7.31 -7.66
C VAL A 37 -3.82 6.95 -6.36
N GLU A 38 -3.11 6.35 -5.39
CA GLU A 38 -3.64 6.00 -4.06
C GLU A 38 -4.25 7.22 -3.36
N HIS A 39 -3.50 8.33 -3.34
CA HIS A 39 -3.97 9.58 -2.75
C HIS A 39 -5.23 10.12 -3.46
N GLN A 40 -5.25 10.12 -4.78
CA GLN A 40 -6.40 10.59 -5.56
C GLN A 40 -7.63 9.69 -5.40
N VAL A 41 -7.45 8.36 -5.31
CA VAL A 41 -8.53 7.42 -5.01
C VAL A 41 -9.14 7.73 -3.63
N LEU A 42 -8.33 7.98 -2.62
CA LEU A 42 -8.80 8.38 -1.28
C LEU A 42 -9.67 9.65 -1.35
N LEU A 43 -9.18 10.70 -2.02
CA LEU A 43 -9.92 11.96 -2.16
C LEU A 43 -11.25 11.77 -2.86
N LEU A 44 -11.27 11.04 -3.99
CA LEU A 44 -12.48 10.77 -4.76
C LEU A 44 -13.48 9.89 -3.99
N THR A 45 -12.98 8.88 -3.26
CA THR A 45 -13.81 8.04 -2.38
C THR A 45 -14.49 8.89 -1.31
N ASN A 46 -13.75 9.77 -0.66
CA ASN A 46 -14.31 10.68 0.34
C ASN A 46 -15.28 11.69 -0.24
N GLN A 47 -15.05 12.18 -1.47
CA GLN A 47 -16.02 13.01 -2.17
C GLN A 47 -17.33 12.25 -2.39
N MET A 48 -17.29 10.98 -2.83
CA MET A 48 -18.51 10.16 -3.02
C MET A 48 -19.29 9.97 -1.72
N ARG A 49 -18.62 9.89 -0.59
CA ARG A 49 -19.21 9.79 0.74
C ARG A 49 -19.87 11.11 1.17
N LEU A 50 -19.14 12.22 1.04
CA LEU A 50 -19.66 13.57 1.36
C LEU A 50 -20.91 13.93 0.55
N ASP A 51 -20.93 13.61 -0.75
CA ASP A 51 -22.10 13.82 -1.62
C ASP A 51 -23.35 13.07 -1.09
N ARG A 52 -23.16 12.10 -0.21
CA ARG A 52 -24.22 11.29 0.43
C ARG A 52 -24.34 11.54 1.93
N ARG A 53 -23.73 12.61 2.44
CA ARG A 53 -23.75 13.03 3.85
C ARG A 53 -23.17 11.97 4.81
N LEU A 54 -22.22 11.17 4.35
CA LEU A 54 -21.46 10.23 5.16
C LEU A 54 -20.16 10.89 5.66
N GLY A 55 -19.67 10.42 6.80
CA GLY A 55 -18.36 10.83 7.31
C GLY A 55 -17.23 10.40 6.37
N VAL A 56 -16.16 11.20 6.30
CA VAL A 56 -14.96 10.85 5.56
C VAL A 56 -14.25 9.66 6.22
N LEU A 57 -13.52 8.90 5.41
CA LEU A 57 -12.64 7.84 5.87
C LEU A 57 -11.25 8.43 6.09
N GLU A 58 -10.64 8.05 7.20
CA GLU A 58 -9.24 8.40 7.50
C GLU A 58 -8.29 7.41 6.79
N PRO A 59 -7.17 7.88 6.24
CA PRO A 59 -6.19 7.00 5.65
C PRO A 59 -5.49 6.13 6.70
N SER A 60 -5.37 4.83 6.42
CA SER A 60 -4.63 3.88 7.23
C SER A 60 -3.47 3.29 6.43
N GLU A 61 -2.23 3.63 6.79
CA GLU A 61 -1.05 3.07 6.13
C GLU A 61 -0.93 1.56 6.35
N ALA A 62 -1.39 1.06 7.50
CA ALA A 62 -1.42 -0.37 7.77
C ALA A 62 -2.35 -1.12 6.79
N LEU A 63 -3.56 -0.61 6.56
CA LEU A 63 -4.46 -1.15 5.54
C LEU A 63 -3.89 -0.97 4.12
N ALA A 64 -3.27 0.18 3.81
CA ALA A 64 -2.64 0.44 2.51
C ALA A 64 -1.50 -0.55 2.22
N ALA A 65 -0.67 -0.87 3.22
CA ALA A 65 0.38 -1.86 3.07
C ALA A 65 -0.17 -3.27 2.79
N ILE A 66 -1.29 -3.67 3.41
CA ILE A 66 -1.97 -4.93 3.13
C ILE A 66 -2.56 -4.91 1.72
N ALA A 67 -3.21 -3.81 1.33
CA ALA A 67 -3.77 -3.63 0.00
C ALA A 67 -2.70 -3.69 -1.10
N ARG A 68 -1.55 -3.03 -0.93
CA ARG A 68 -0.41 -3.09 -1.88
C ARG A 68 0.11 -4.52 -2.03
N ARG A 69 0.23 -5.27 -0.93
CA ARG A 69 0.65 -6.68 -0.99
C ARG A 69 -0.32 -7.52 -1.80
N HIS A 70 -1.62 -7.35 -1.64
CA HIS A 70 -2.61 -8.08 -2.43
C HIS A 70 -2.59 -7.68 -3.90
N SER A 71 -2.49 -6.38 -4.21
CA SER A 71 -2.34 -5.90 -5.59
C SER A 71 -1.07 -6.45 -6.25
N GLN A 72 0.04 -6.55 -5.51
CA GLN A 72 1.29 -7.14 -5.99
C GLN A 72 1.15 -8.65 -6.20
N ASP A 73 0.52 -9.36 -5.28
CA ASP A 73 0.28 -10.80 -5.38
C ASP A 73 -0.57 -11.14 -6.62
N MET A 74 -1.64 -10.37 -6.86
CA MET A 74 -2.46 -10.52 -8.08
C MET A 74 -1.62 -10.34 -9.36
N LEU A 75 -0.73 -9.34 -9.38
CA LEU A 75 0.16 -9.10 -10.52
C LEU A 75 1.16 -10.24 -10.70
N ASP A 76 1.87 -10.64 -9.65
CA ASP A 76 2.99 -11.58 -9.70
C ASP A 76 2.53 -13.00 -10.05
N ARG A 77 1.35 -13.36 -9.56
CA ARG A 77 0.79 -14.72 -9.74
C ARG A 77 -0.27 -14.79 -10.84
N GLY A 78 -0.58 -13.66 -11.50
CA GLY A 78 -1.45 -13.61 -12.67
C GLY A 78 -2.91 -13.94 -12.42
N TYR A 79 -3.46 -13.56 -11.27
CA TYR A 79 -4.89 -13.70 -10.96
C TYR A 79 -5.55 -12.35 -10.67
N PHE A 80 -6.89 -12.32 -10.65
CA PHE A 80 -7.68 -11.15 -10.26
C PHE A 80 -8.90 -11.62 -9.48
N ASP A 81 -8.80 -11.64 -8.14
CA ASP A 81 -9.81 -12.16 -7.24
C ASP A 81 -9.67 -11.53 -5.85
N HIS A 82 -10.76 -11.50 -5.09
CA HIS A 82 -10.79 -11.12 -3.68
C HIS A 82 -10.12 -12.15 -2.75
N CYS A 83 -10.00 -13.39 -3.22
CA CYS A 83 -9.41 -14.50 -2.51
C CYS A 83 -8.03 -14.83 -3.10
N THR A 84 -7.02 -15.05 -2.26
CA THR A 84 -5.73 -15.56 -2.74
C THR A 84 -5.86 -17.02 -3.18
N PRO A 85 -4.95 -17.55 -4.01
CA PRO A 85 -4.93 -18.96 -4.37
C PRO A 85 -4.88 -19.93 -3.17
N GLU A 86 -4.44 -19.48 -1.99
CA GLU A 86 -4.45 -20.25 -0.73
C GLU A 86 -5.78 -20.16 0.03
N GLY A 87 -6.75 -19.39 -0.46
CA GLY A 87 -8.06 -19.23 0.16
C GLY A 87 -8.17 -18.09 1.18
N LEU A 88 -7.20 -17.15 1.23
CA LEU A 88 -7.26 -16.02 2.15
C LEU A 88 -8.12 -14.89 1.57
N HIS A 89 -9.21 -14.56 2.25
CA HIS A 89 -10.05 -13.40 1.99
C HIS A 89 -9.45 -12.11 2.56
N SER A 90 -10.04 -10.97 2.25
CA SER A 90 -9.57 -9.66 2.74
C SER A 90 -9.51 -9.58 4.27
N ALA A 91 -10.51 -10.12 4.96
CA ALA A 91 -10.54 -10.16 6.42
C ALA A 91 -9.36 -10.97 7.00
N ASP A 92 -9.02 -12.11 6.38
CA ASP A 92 -7.88 -12.94 6.81
C ASP A 92 -6.55 -12.19 6.62
N ARG A 93 -6.38 -11.50 5.49
CA ARG A 93 -5.19 -10.70 5.22
C ARG A 93 -5.05 -9.53 6.19
N ILE A 94 -6.16 -8.90 6.58
CA ILE A 94 -6.22 -7.82 7.58
C ILE A 94 -5.80 -8.37 8.95
N ALA A 95 -6.36 -9.49 9.38
CA ALA A 95 -6.02 -10.15 10.65
C ALA A 95 -4.55 -10.60 10.70
N LEU A 96 -4.02 -11.20 9.62
CA LEU A 96 -2.61 -11.55 9.49
C LEU A 96 -1.69 -10.32 9.51
N GLY A 97 -2.19 -9.15 9.12
CA GLY A 97 -1.52 -7.86 9.25
C GLY A 97 -1.55 -7.28 10.67
N GLY A 98 -2.14 -7.99 11.65
CA GLY A 98 -2.23 -7.57 13.04
C GLY A 98 -3.32 -6.52 13.30
N LEU A 99 -4.30 -6.40 12.40
CA LEU A 99 -5.44 -5.49 12.56
C LEU A 99 -6.72 -6.27 12.84
N ASP A 100 -7.56 -5.70 13.70
CA ASP A 100 -8.87 -6.25 14.07
C ASP A 100 -9.93 -5.15 13.95
N PHE A 101 -10.98 -5.41 13.18
CA PHE A 101 -12.09 -4.50 12.94
C PHE A 101 -13.41 -5.24 13.07
N GLY A 102 -14.44 -4.57 13.60
CA GLY A 102 -15.80 -5.09 13.69
C GLY A 102 -16.45 -5.29 12.31
N ALA A 103 -16.03 -4.50 11.31
CA ALA A 103 -16.47 -4.61 9.93
C ALA A 103 -15.32 -4.31 8.98
N THR A 104 -15.23 -5.10 7.90
CA THR A 104 -14.23 -4.91 6.83
C THR A 104 -14.87 -5.00 5.46
N GLY A 105 -14.24 -4.41 4.46
CA GLY A 105 -14.65 -4.51 3.06
C GLY A 105 -13.48 -4.35 2.11
N GLU A 106 -13.68 -4.80 0.88
CA GLU A 106 -12.66 -4.72 -0.15
C GLU A 106 -13.27 -4.37 -1.51
N ASN A 107 -12.58 -3.48 -2.22
CA ASN A 107 -12.76 -3.25 -3.64
C ASN A 107 -11.46 -3.56 -4.36
N ILE A 108 -11.52 -4.26 -5.49
CA ILE A 108 -10.36 -4.48 -6.36
C ILE A 108 -10.61 -3.89 -7.74
N TYR A 109 -9.53 -3.54 -8.44
CA TYR A 109 -9.57 -3.01 -9.80
C TYR A 109 -8.34 -3.45 -10.58
N MET A 110 -8.56 -3.74 -11.88
CA MET A 110 -7.47 -4.04 -12.80
C MET A 110 -7.75 -3.38 -14.16
N VAL A 111 -6.71 -2.81 -14.76
CA VAL A 111 -6.77 -2.29 -16.14
C VAL A 111 -5.47 -2.61 -16.89
N ARG A 112 -5.61 -2.86 -18.19
CA ARG A 112 -4.49 -3.14 -19.11
C ARG A 112 -3.95 -1.88 -19.80
N ASP A 113 -4.11 -0.74 -19.20
CA ASP A 113 -3.67 0.56 -19.76
C ASP A 113 -2.90 1.34 -18.70
N ALA A 114 -1.63 1.01 -18.57
CA ALA A 114 -0.74 1.69 -17.64
C ALA A 114 -0.29 3.10 -18.14
N ALA A 115 -0.57 3.48 -19.38
CA ALA A 115 -0.17 4.78 -19.93
C ALA A 115 -1.04 5.95 -19.48
N ARG A 116 -2.22 5.69 -18.91
CA ARG A 116 -3.18 6.71 -18.43
C ARG A 116 -2.57 7.54 -17.31
N SER A 117 -2.89 8.84 -17.26
CA SER A 117 -2.44 9.69 -16.16
C SER A 117 -2.96 9.19 -14.80
N PRO A 118 -2.25 9.50 -13.68
CA PRO A 118 -2.72 9.14 -12.34
C PRO A 118 -4.16 9.58 -12.07
N ALA A 119 -4.53 10.80 -12.45
CA ALA A 119 -5.88 11.32 -12.28
C ALA A 119 -6.92 10.51 -13.07
N SER A 120 -6.61 10.12 -14.30
CA SER A 120 -7.49 9.30 -15.12
C SER A 120 -7.65 7.88 -14.57
N LEU A 121 -6.59 7.30 -14.00
CA LEU A 121 -6.64 5.99 -13.34
C LEU A 121 -7.53 6.05 -12.10
N ALA A 122 -7.29 6.98 -11.19
CA ALA A 122 -8.07 7.14 -9.96
C ALA A 122 -9.58 7.38 -10.26
N ALA A 123 -9.88 8.26 -11.21
CA ALA A 123 -11.24 8.53 -11.63
C ALA A 123 -11.94 7.28 -12.22
N ALA A 124 -11.19 6.48 -13.02
CA ALA A 124 -11.74 5.25 -13.60
C ALA A 124 -12.01 4.18 -12.52
N MET A 125 -11.12 4.03 -11.55
CA MET A 125 -11.29 3.10 -10.41
C MET A 125 -12.53 3.45 -9.61
N VAL A 126 -12.61 4.68 -9.10
CA VAL A 126 -13.76 5.10 -8.27
C VAL A 126 -15.06 5.09 -9.06
N LYS A 127 -15.07 5.52 -10.33
CA LYS A 127 -16.24 5.42 -11.20
C LYS A 127 -16.65 3.95 -11.42
N GLY A 128 -15.69 3.05 -11.64
CA GLY A 128 -15.95 1.63 -11.82
C GLY A 128 -16.59 1.02 -10.56
N TRP A 129 -16.03 1.29 -9.40
CA TRP A 129 -16.56 0.83 -8.12
C TRP A 129 -17.95 1.42 -7.82
N MET A 130 -18.17 2.71 -8.08
CA MET A 130 -19.48 3.33 -7.88
C MET A 130 -20.56 2.83 -8.85
N ASN A 131 -20.19 2.28 -9.99
CA ASN A 131 -21.11 1.66 -10.94
C ASN A 131 -21.41 0.18 -10.61
N SER A 132 -20.61 -0.47 -9.78
CA SER A 132 -20.84 -1.83 -9.27
C SER A 132 -21.62 -1.76 -7.96
N ARG A 133 -22.69 -2.54 -7.83
CA ARG A 133 -23.56 -2.53 -6.64
C ARG A 133 -22.77 -2.81 -5.35
N ASP A 134 -21.96 -3.86 -5.35
CA ASP A 134 -21.29 -4.36 -4.16
C ASP A 134 -20.06 -3.50 -3.81
N HIS A 135 -19.27 -3.09 -4.79
CA HIS A 135 -18.17 -2.15 -4.57
C HIS A 135 -18.67 -0.77 -4.09
N ARG A 136 -19.78 -0.30 -4.63
CA ARG A 136 -20.43 0.94 -4.16
C ARG A 136 -20.92 0.81 -2.72
N ALA A 137 -21.47 -0.34 -2.34
CA ALA A 137 -21.90 -0.60 -0.97
C ALA A 137 -20.71 -0.45 -0.01
N ASN A 138 -19.52 -0.99 -0.35
CA ASN A 138 -18.32 -0.82 0.45
C ASN A 138 -17.96 0.68 0.61
N ILE A 139 -17.92 1.45 -0.47
CA ILE A 139 -17.61 2.90 -0.39
C ILE A 139 -18.59 3.64 0.52
N LEU A 140 -19.87 3.25 0.50
CA LEU A 140 -20.95 3.96 1.17
C LEU A 140 -21.37 3.35 2.53
N THR A 141 -20.68 2.34 3.03
CA THR A 141 -20.95 1.77 4.35
C THR A 141 -20.65 2.81 5.44
N PRO A 142 -21.64 3.18 6.27
CA PRO A 142 -21.47 4.23 7.27
C PRO A 142 -20.56 3.82 8.45
N ASP A 143 -20.43 2.51 8.71
CA ASP A 143 -19.67 1.99 9.84
C ASP A 143 -18.16 2.03 9.63
N TYR A 144 -17.70 2.13 8.38
CA TYR A 144 -16.27 2.26 8.12
C TYR A 144 -15.74 3.62 8.56
N ARG A 145 -14.54 3.60 9.14
CA ARG A 145 -13.78 4.78 9.61
C ARG A 145 -12.45 4.94 8.90
N LEU A 146 -11.84 3.82 8.52
CA LEU A 146 -10.51 3.76 7.94
C LEU A 146 -10.55 3.21 6.53
N VAL A 147 -9.60 3.67 5.70
CA VAL A 147 -9.38 3.13 4.36
C VAL A 147 -7.90 3.04 4.05
N GLY A 148 -7.50 1.95 3.41
CA GLY A 148 -6.17 1.79 2.81
C GLY A 148 -6.30 1.52 1.33
N VAL A 149 -5.56 2.25 0.51
CA VAL A 149 -5.50 2.03 -0.94
C VAL A 149 -4.11 1.55 -1.31
N GLY A 150 -4.03 0.47 -2.06
CA GLY A 150 -2.78 -0.11 -2.53
C GLY A 150 -2.79 -0.28 -4.04
N VAL A 151 -1.91 0.45 -4.74
CA VAL A 151 -1.82 0.44 -6.20
C VAL A 151 -0.45 -0.07 -6.64
N ILE A 152 -0.44 -0.93 -7.64
CA ILE A 152 0.76 -1.40 -8.33
C ILE A 152 0.66 -1.02 -9.80
N VAL A 153 1.66 -0.27 -10.26
CA VAL A 153 1.80 0.14 -11.67
C VAL A 153 2.89 -0.71 -12.30
N ALA A 154 2.51 -1.55 -13.25
CA ALA A 154 3.42 -2.35 -14.07
C ALA A 154 3.35 -1.88 -15.54
N PRO A 155 4.29 -2.26 -16.40
CA PRO A 155 4.35 -1.75 -17.79
C PRO A 155 3.07 -1.94 -18.62
N ARG A 156 2.28 -2.98 -18.33
CA ARG A 156 1.06 -3.33 -19.08
C ARG A 156 -0.21 -3.30 -18.25
N PHE A 157 -0.10 -3.30 -16.92
CA PHE A 157 -1.23 -3.44 -16.02
C PHE A 157 -1.13 -2.45 -14.86
N VAL A 158 -2.28 -2.05 -14.37
CA VAL A 158 -2.43 -1.42 -13.05
C VAL A 158 -3.39 -2.28 -12.25
N PHE A 159 -2.94 -2.71 -11.06
CA PHE A 159 -3.78 -3.36 -10.07
C PHE A 159 -4.01 -2.42 -8.90
N ALA A 160 -5.21 -2.43 -8.35
CA ALA A 160 -5.54 -1.67 -7.17
C ALA A 160 -6.44 -2.46 -6.23
N THR A 161 -6.17 -2.32 -4.95
CA THR A 161 -6.99 -2.84 -3.85
C THR A 161 -7.32 -1.67 -2.92
N GLN A 162 -8.58 -1.57 -2.50
CA GLN A 162 -9.05 -0.62 -1.51
C GLN A 162 -9.65 -1.43 -0.36
N LEU A 163 -9.06 -1.31 0.83
CA LEU A 163 -9.51 -1.98 2.06
C LEU A 163 -10.18 -0.98 2.99
N PHE A 164 -11.25 -1.40 3.63
CA PHE A 164 -12.00 -0.63 4.61
C PHE A 164 -11.99 -1.32 5.97
N GLY A 165 -12.05 -0.51 7.06
CA GLY A 165 -12.17 -0.98 8.44
C GLY A 165 -13.01 -0.02 9.29
N GLY A 166 -13.78 -0.60 10.22
CA GLY A 166 -14.62 0.14 11.17
C GLY A 166 -15.00 -0.66 12.40
#